data_ef5a934f18a55751cc0f21b5696a66d4
#
_entry.id   ef5a934f18a55751cc0f21b5696a66d4
#
_cell.length_a   1.000
_cell.length_b   1.000
_cell.length_c   1.000
_cell.angle_alpha   90.00
_cell.angle_beta   90.00
_cell.angle_gamma   90.00
#
_symmetry.space_group_name_H-M   'P 1'
#
loop_
_entity.id
_entity.type
_entity.pdbx_description
1 polymer ?
#
loop_
_entity_poly.entity_id
_entity_poly.type
_entity_poly.pdbx_seq_one_letter_code
_entity_poly.pdbx_strand_id
1 'polypeptide(L)'
;LPRFAPLPDRRPALVAGASSGIGEATAIELAARGFPVALGARRVEKLTDIVGKINADGGEAVGFHLDVTDPNSVKSFVAQSTEALGEVEVLVAGAGDTYFGKLDEITSDEFDSQLQIHLVGAFRLANAVLPGMMQRQRGDLIFVGSDVSLRQRPHMGAYGAAKAALVAMVTNFQMELEGTGVRASIVHPGPTKTSMGWSLPAEKIGPALEDWAKWGQARHDYFLRAADLARAITFVAETPRGGFIANMELQPEAPLADNTQRQKLALGEEGMPS
;
A
#
# COMPACT_ATOMS: atom_id res chain seq x y z
N LEU A 1 1.71 4.79 35.70
CA LEU A 1 0.89 4.61 34.49
C LEU A 1 1.73 4.96 33.27
N PRO A 2 1.70 4.14 32.19
CA PRO A 2 2.37 4.47 30.95
C PRO A 2 1.83 5.79 30.41
N ARG A 3 2.72 6.68 29.97
CA ARG A 3 2.33 7.99 29.45
C ARG A 3 2.52 7.99 27.95
N PHE A 4 1.40 8.07 27.24
CA PHE A 4 1.40 8.33 25.82
C PHE A 4 0.95 9.77 25.60
N ALA A 5 1.72 10.58 24.88
CA ALA A 5 1.23 11.87 24.43
C ALA A 5 0.00 11.66 23.54
N PRO A 6 -1.07 12.47 23.68
CA PRO A 6 -2.22 12.36 22.77
C PRO A 6 -1.78 12.64 21.34
N LEU A 7 -2.55 12.11 20.37
CA LEU A 7 -2.37 12.51 18.98
C LEU A 7 -2.76 14.00 18.85
N PRO A 8 -1.99 14.78 18.08
CA PRO A 8 -2.37 16.17 17.82
C PRO A 8 -3.60 16.24 16.90
N ASP A 9 -4.36 17.33 17.00
CA ASP A 9 -5.54 17.56 16.17
C ASP A 9 -5.18 17.64 14.67
N ARG A 10 -4.00 18.17 14.36
CA ARG A 10 -3.48 18.29 12.99
C ARG A 10 -2.35 17.32 12.78
N ARG A 11 -2.51 16.41 11.82
CA ARG A 11 -1.57 15.34 11.52
C ARG A 11 -1.27 15.27 10.02
N PRO A 12 -0.29 16.04 9.49
CA PRO A 12 0.08 15.98 8.09
C PRO A 12 0.52 14.57 7.69
N ALA A 13 -0.08 14.06 6.59
CA ALA A 13 0.15 12.74 6.05
C ALA A 13 0.82 12.81 4.67
N LEU A 14 1.88 12.06 4.47
CA LEU A 14 2.51 11.85 3.16
C LEU A 14 2.02 10.54 2.55
N VAL A 15 1.52 10.60 1.33
CA VAL A 15 1.06 9.41 0.60
C VAL A 15 1.90 9.24 -0.67
N ALA A 16 2.78 8.24 -0.66
CA ALA A 16 3.59 7.88 -1.82
C ALA A 16 2.81 6.93 -2.74
N GLY A 17 2.89 7.17 -4.05
CA GLY A 17 2.14 6.41 -5.05
C GLY A 17 0.70 6.91 -5.23
N ALA A 18 0.42 8.17 -4.92
CA ALA A 18 -0.92 8.74 -4.83
C ALA A 18 -1.57 9.09 -6.18
N SER A 19 -0.95 8.81 -7.32
CA SER A 19 -1.51 9.16 -8.64
C SER A 19 -2.58 8.19 -9.16
N SER A 20 -2.85 7.09 -8.47
CA SER A 20 -3.89 6.12 -8.83
C SER A 20 -4.10 5.06 -7.73
N GLY A 21 -5.21 4.31 -7.84
CA GLY A 21 -5.45 3.09 -7.07
C GLY A 21 -5.50 3.30 -5.56
N ILE A 22 -4.81 2.44 -4.80
CA ILE A 22 -4.84 2.47 -3.33
C ILE A 22 -4.29 3.80 -2.80
N GLY A 23 -3.20 4.33 -3.37
CA GLY A 23 -2.60 5.58 -2.93
C GLY A 23 -3.52 6.79 -3.12
N GLU A 24 -4.15 6.92 -4.30
CA GLU A 24 -5.16 7.95 -4.59
C GLU A 24 -6.33 7.86 -3.61
N ALA A 25 -6.93 6.67 -3.47
CA ALA A 25 -8.05 6.46 -2.57
C ALA A 25 -7.68 6.77 -1.10
N THR A 26 -6.45 6.41 -0.69
CA THR A 26 -5.95 6.69 0.67
C THR A 26 -5.78 8.19 0.91
N ALA A 27 -5.24 8.94 -0.07
CA ALA A 27 -5.10 10.38 0.07
C ALA A 27 -6.47 11.06 0.23
N ILE A 28 -7.46 10.65 -0.57
CA ILE A 28 -8.84 11.16 -0.48
C ILE A 28 -9.48 10.82 0.87
N GLU A 29 -9.36 9.56 1.33
CA GLU A 29 -9.95 9.12 2.61
C GLU A 29 -9.30 9.83 3.81
N LEU A 30 -7.97 9.96 3.84
CA LEU A 30 -7.27 10.70 4.89
C LEU A 30 -7.69 12.17 4.92
N ALA A 31 -7.77 12.83 3.77
CA ALA A 31 -8.22 14.21 3.68
C ALA A 31 -9.68 14.37 4.17
N ALA A 32 -10.57 13.46 3.82
CA ALA A 32 -11.96 13.44 4.31
C ALA A 32 -12.06 13.24 5.83
N ARG A 33 -11.02 12.68 6.46
CA ARG A 33 -10.89 12.56 7.93
C ARG A 33 -10.13 13.72 8.58
N GLY A 34 -9.85 14.80 7.81
CA GLY A 34 -9.21 16.01 8.32
C GLY A 34 -7.69 15.97 8.41
N PHE A 35 -7.04 14.95 7.83
CA PHE A 35 -5.59 14.97 7.68
C PHE A 35 -5.20 15.88 6.53
N PRO A 36 -4.29 16.86 6.72
CA PRO A 36 -3.62 17.51 5.60
C PRO A 36 -2.78 16.49 4.85
N VAL A 37 -2.88 16.40 3.52
CA VAL A 37 -2.23 15.35 2.76
C VAL A 37 -1.29 15.89 1.69
N ALA A 38 -0.05 15.37 1.66
CA ALA A 38 0.88 15.58 0.56
C ALA A 38 0.91 14.32 -0.31
N LEU A 39 0.55 14.48 -1.57
CA LEU A 39 0.49 13.44 -2.58
C LEU A 39 1.81 13.39 -3.35
N GLY A 40 2.47 12.23 -3.36
CA GLY A 40 3.72 12.01 -4.09
C GLY A 40 3.57 10.97 -5.19
N ALA A 41 3.95 11.31 -6.42
CA ALA A 41 4.04 10.38 -7.54
C ALA A 41 4.86 10.96 -8.69
N ARG A 42 5.27 10.10 -9.65
CA ARG A 42 5.95 10.52 -10.89
C ARG A 42 5.04 11.32 -11.84
N ARG A 43 3.75 10.99 -11.87
CA ARG A 43 2.73 11.62 -12.74
C ARG A 43 2.09 12.80 -12.02
N VAL A 44 2.74 13.96 -12.08
CA VAL A 44 2.31 15.18 -11.36
C VAL A 44 0.97 15.70 -11.88
N GLU A 45 0.70 15.58 -13.17
CA GLU A 45 -0.59 15.96 -13.79
C GLU A 45 -1.78 15.25 -13.14
N LYS A 46 -1.62 13.96 -12.77
CA LYS A 46 -2.64 13.22 -12.05
C LYS A 46 -2.85 13.72 -10.62
N LEU A 47 -1.76 14.15 -9.97
CA LEU A 47 -1.85 14.70 -8.62
C LEU A 47 -2.62 16.02 -8.59
N THR A 48 -2.44 16.87 -9.62
CA THR A 48 -3.15 18.15 -9.73
C THR A 48 -4.67 17.95 -9.71
N ASP A 49 -5.18 16.98 -10.45
CA ASP A 49 -6.61 16.68 -10.50
C ASP A 49 -7.14 16.18 -9.14
N ILE A 50 -6.36 15.31 -8.46
CA ILE A 50 -6.75 14.74 -7.16
C ILE A 50 -6.70 15.82 -6.07
N VAL A 51 -5.65 16.63 -6.04
CA VAL A 51 -5.50 17.75 -5.12
C VAL A 51 -6.65 18.75 -5.30
N GLY A 52 -6.99 19.07 -6.56
CA GLY A 52 -8.12 19.97 -6.87
C GLY A 52 -9.44 19.44 -6.30
N LYS A 53 -9.73 18.16 -6.41
CA LYS A 53 -10.92 17.52 -5.84
C LYS A 53 -10.93 17.57 -4.32
N ILE A 54 -9.83 17.15 -3.68
CA ILE A 54 -9.73 17.17 -2.21
C ILE A 54 -9.96 18.57 -1.67
N ASN A 55 -9.32 19.59 -2.27
CA ASN A 55 -9.45 20.97 -1.81
C ASN A 55 -10.86 21.55 -2.08
N ALA A 56 -11.50 21.17 -3.19
CA ALA A 56 -12.89 21.55 -3.49
C ALA A 56 -13.90 20.94 -2.50
N ASP A 57 -13.61 19.74 -1.99
CA ASP A 57 -14.42 19.05 -0.98
C ASP A 57 -14.13 19.53 0.47
N GLY A 58 -13.30 20.56 0.62
CA GLY A 58 -12.96 21.19 1.92
C GLY A 58 -11.81 20.53 2.66
N GLY A 59 -11.09 19.59 2.05
CA GLY A 59 -9.85 19.02 2.59
C GLY A 59 -8.66 19.96 2.34
N GLU A 60 -7.49 19.56 2.81
CA GLU A 60 -6.22 20.27 2.61
C GLU A 60 -5.22 19.31 1.93
N ALA A 61 -4.85 19.59 0.68
CA ALA A 61 -3.96 18.74 -0.10
C ALA A 61 -2.97 19.54 -0.94
N VAL A 62 -1.76 18.98 -1.09
CA VAL A 62 -0.71 19.43 -2.02
C VAL A 62 -0.15 18.25 -2.78
N GLY A 63 0.42 18.48 -3.96
CA GLY A 63 0.98 17.41 -4.79
C GLY A 63 2.38 17.75 -5.28
N PHE A 64 3.32 16.81 -5.15
CA PHE A 64 4.70 17.00 -5.56
C PHE A 64 5.23 15.79 -6.32
N HIS A 65 6.21 16.03 -7.18
CA HIS A 65 6.92 14.95 -7.87
C HIS A 65 7.62 14.04 -6.85
N LEU A 66 7.46 12.72 -7.04
CA LEU A 66 8.14 11.70 -6.25
C LEU A 66 8.49 10.51 -7.12
N ASP A 67 9.78 10.25 -7.26
CA ASP A 67 10.33 8.97 -7.67
C ASP A 67 11.05 8.33 -6.48
N VAL A 68 10.50 7.23 -5.95
CA VAL A 68 11.06 6.54 -4.78
C VAL A 68 12.40 5.86 -5.07
N THR A 69 12.74 5.67 -6.34
CA THR A 69 14.03 5.11 -6.75
C THR A 69 15.16 6.14 -6.73
N ASP A 70 14.82 7.44 -6.75
CA ASP A 70 15.78 8.54 -6.64
C ASP A 70 15.81 9.12 -5.21
N PRO A 71 16.93 8.99 -4.49
CA PRO A 71 17.05 9.55 -3.13
C PRO A 71 16.91 11.07 -3.07
N ASN A 72 17.25 11.81 -4.13
CA ASN A 72 17.08 13.26 -4.16
C ASN A 72 15.61 13.64 -4.35
N SER A 73 14.88 12.91 -5.17
CA SER A 73 13.44 13.09 -5.32
C SER A 73 12.70 12.84 -3.99
N VAL A 74 13.08 11.80 -3.25
CA VAL A 74 12.50 11.52 -1.92
C VAL A 74 12.77 12.66 -0.93
N LYS A 75 14.02 13.14 -0.85
CA LYS A 75 14.38 14.27 0.03
C LYS A 75 13.60 15.54 -0.33
N SER A 76 13.51 15.85 -1.62
CA SER A 76 12.79 17.03 -2.12
C SER A 76 11.30 16.94 -1.80
N PHE A 77 10.68 15.77 -2.02
CA PHE A 77 9.28 15.52 -1.70
C PHE A 77 8.98 15.75 -0.21
N VAL A 78 9.78 15.17 0.68
CA VAL A 78 9.59 15.33 2.13
C VAL A 78 9.79 16.79 2.55
N ALA A 79 10.81 17.47 2.03
CA ALA A 79 11.08 18.88 2.37
C ALA A 79 9.92 19.80 1.92
N GLN A 80 9.48 19.71 0.67
CA GLN A 80 8.36 20.50 0.13
C GLN A 80 7.05 20.21 0.89
N SER A 81 6.80 18.96 1.24
CA SER A 81 5.62 18.57 2.00
C SER A 81 5.64 19.15 3.41
N THR A 82 6.80 19.12 4.07
CA THR A 82 6.98 19.69 5.42
C THR A 82 6.83 21.22 5.39
N GLU A 83 7.37 21.88 4.37
CA GLU A 83 7.22 23.32 4.19
C GLU A 83 5.75 23.73 4.00
N ALA A 84 5.01 22.96 3.19
CA ALA A 84 3.63 23.27 2.84
C ALA A 84 2.63 22.94 3.96
N LEU A 85 2.79 21.81 4.63
CA LEU A 85 1.78 21.26 5.56
C LEU A 85 2.23 21.23 7.03
N GLY A 86 3.51 21.46 7.29
CA GLY A 86 4.11 21.26 8.62
C GLY A 86 4.69 19.85 8.80
N GLU A 87 5.06 19.55 10.02
CA GLU A 87 5.78 18.36 10.39
C GLU A 87 4.99 17.07 10.11
N VAL A 88 5.62 16.12 9.45
CA VAL A 88 5.00 14.85 9.03
C VAL A 88 4.66 13.98 10.22
N GLU A 89 3.39 13.65 10.38
CA GLU A 89 2.88 12.77 11.44
C GLU A 89 2.53 11.36 10.93
N VAL A 90 2.22 11.22 9.63
CA VAL A 90 1.86 9.95 9.01
C VAL A 90 2.60 9.80 7.69
N LEU A 91 3.24 8.66 7.47
CA LEU A 91 3.75 8.26 6.16
C LEU A 91 2.99 7.03 5.68
N VAL A 92 2.41 7.10 4.48
CA VAL A 92 1.88 5.94 3.76
C VAL A 92 2.83 5.61 2.60
N ALA A 93 3.66 4.59 2.77
CA ALA A 93 4.60 4.11 1.77
C ALA A 93 3.90 3.11 0.83
N GLY A 94 3.18 3.62 -0.16
CA GLY A 94 2.35 2.87 -1.10
C GLY A 94 2.80 2.94 -2.57
N ALA A 95 3.95 3.56 -2.86
CA ALA A 95 4.49 3.57 -4.21
C ALA A 95 4.80 2.14 -4.68
N GLY A 96 4.34 1.81 -5.88
CA GLY A 96 4.51 0.46 -6.40
C GLY A 96 4.16 0.34 -7.87
N ASP A 97 4.67 -0.74 -8.43
CA ASP A 97 4.37 -1.27 -9.75
C ASP A 97 4.35 -2.79 -9.64
N THR A 98 3.92 -3.50 -10.66
CA THR A 98 4.00 -4.95 -10.66
C THR A 98 4.53 -5.46 -11.99
N TYR A 99 5.34 -6.50 -11.92
CA TYR A 99 5.88 -7.20 -13.06
C TYR A 99 5.43 -8.65 -12.99
N PHE A 100 4.90 -9.15 -14.10
CA PHE A 100 4.52 -10.55 -14.26
C PHE A 100 5.54 -11.25 -15.15
N GLY A 101 6.13 -12.32 -14.65
CA GLY A 101 7.06 -13.18 -15.36
C GLY A 101 7.56 -14.29 -14.44
N LYS A 102 7.85 -15.45 -15.01
CA LYS A 102 8.49 -16.55 -14.27
C LYS A 102 9.93 -16.17 -13.94
N LEU A 103 10.47 -16.70 -12.84
CA LEU A 103 11.83 -16.36 -12.39
C LEU A 103 12.93 -16.77 -13.38
N ASP A 104 12.67 -17.75 -14.26
CA ASP A 104 13.57 -18.18 -15.33
C ASP A 104 13.41 -17.34 -16.62
N GLU A 105 12.40 -16.47 -16.70
CA GLU A 105 12.10 -15.63 -17.87
C GLU A 105 12.47 -14.16 -17.66
N ILE A 106 12.50 -13.70 -16.40
CA ILE A 106 12.79 -12.29 -16.09
C ILE A 106 14.28 -12.00 -16.03
N THR A 107 14.66 -10.78 -16.39
CA THR A 107 16.05 -10.30 -16.30
C THR A 107 16.42 -9.89 -14.88
N SER A 108 17.72 -9.79 -14.61
CA SER A 108 18.23 -9.26 -13.33
C SER A 108 17.77 -7.81 -13.11
N ASP A 109 17.70 -6.98 -14.18
CA ASP A 109 17.28 -5.58 -14.09
C ASP A 109 15.78 -5.47 -13.71
N GLU A 110 14.94 -6.33 -14.28
CA GLU A 110 13.51 -6.41 -13.91
C GLU A 110 13.33 -6.84 -12.47
N PHE A 111 14.12 -7.82 -12.00
CA PHE A 111 14.11 -8.23 -10.61
C PHE A 111 14.57 -7.10 -9.68
N ASP A 112 15.69 -6.46 -9.99
CA ASP A 112 16.23 -5.34 -9.21
C ASP A 112 15.26 -4.16 -9.15
N SER A 113 14.61 -3.84 -10.27
CA SER A 113 13.58 -2.79 -10.32
C SER A 113 12.48 -3.00 -9.28
N GLN A 114 12.00 -4.22 -9.08
CA GLN A 114 10.99 -4.52 -8.05
C GLN A 114 11.52 -4.29 -6.63
N LEU A 115 12.79 -4.65 -6.37
CA LEU A 115 13.43 -4.36 -5.09
C LEU A 115 13.61 -2.85 -4.87
N GLN A 116 14.06 -2.11 -5.88
CA GLN A 116 14.29 -0.66 -5.80
C GLN A 116 12.98 0.09 -5.50
N ILE A 117 11.89 -0.27 -6.12
CA ILE A 117 10.60 0.40 -5.92
C ILE A 117 10.00 0.01 -4.57
N HIS A 118 9.84 -1.30 -4.29
CA HIS A 118 9.01 -1.77 -3.19
C HIS A 118 9.72 -1.84 -1.84
N LEU A 119 11.02 -2.09 -1.85
CA LEU A 119 11.81 -2.23 -0.62
C LEU A 119 12.65 -0.97 -0.37
N VAL A 120 13.57 -0.68 -1.29
CA VAL A 120 14.55 0.42 -1.11
C VAL A 120 13.85 1.78 -1.12
N GLY A 121 12.85 1.96 -1.98
CA GLY A 121 12.03 3.17 -2.04
C GLY A 121 11.22 3.40 -0.76
N ALA A 122 10.61 2.35 -0.22
CA ALA A 122 9.89 2.41 1.04
C ALA A 122 10.84 2.73 2.22
N PHE A 123 12.04 2.15 2.23
CA PHE A 123 13.09 2.47 3.20
C PHE A 123 13.52 3.93 3.11
N ARG A 124 13.78 4.46 1.89
CA ARG A 124 14.18 5.86 1.68
C ARG A 124 13.14 6.84 2.25
N LEU A 125 11.86 6.57 2.00
CA LEU A 125 10.76 7.39 2.53
C LEU A 125 10.73 7.36 4.06
N ALA A 126 10.77 6.18 4.66
CA ALA A 126 10.79 6.03 6.11
C ALA A 126 12.01 6.76 6.72
N ASN A 127 13.21 6.53 6.18
CA ASN A 127 14.44 7.14 6.65
C ASN A 127 14.43 8.68 6.54
N ALA A 128 13.71 9.24 5.56
CA ALA A 128 13.62 10.69 5.38
C ALA A 128 12.73 11.37 6.43
N VAL A 129 11.67 10.71 6.93
CA VAL A 129 10.73 11.29 7.91
C VAL A 129 11.04 10.89 9.36
N LEU A 130 11.70 9.75 9.54
CA LEU A 130 11.96 9.14 10.86
C LEU A 130 12.70 10.06 11.85
N PRO A 131 13.76 10.79 11.47
CA PRO A 131 14.47 11.66 12.42
C PRO A 131 13.54 12.70 13.07
N GLY A 132 12.68 13.36 12.28
CA GLY A 132 11.70 14.33 12.79
C GLY A 132 10.64 13.66 13.68
N MET A 133 10.13 12.49 13.29
CA MET A 133 9.19 11.73 14.11
C MET A 133 9.80 11.30 15.45
N MET A 134 11.03 10.79 15.45
CA MET A 134 11.73 10.40 16.68
C MET A 134 12.01 11.59 17.61
N GLN A 135 12.42 12.74 17.06
CA GLN A 135 12.64 13.95 17.82
C GLN A 135 11.36 14.41 18.54
N ARG A 136 10.20 14.28 17.89
CA ARG A 136 8.90 14.63 18.46
C ARG A 136 8.28 13.50 19.29
N GLN A 137 8.91 12.32 19.32
CA GLN A 137 8.43 11.09 19.98
C GLN A 137 7.00 10.70 19.54
N ARG A 138 6.70 10.89 18.26
CA ARG A 138 5.41 10.51 17.65
C ARG A 138 5.53 10.44 16.13
N GLY A 139 4.77 9.54 15.55
CA GLY A 139 4.64 9.35 14.11
C GLY A 139 4.15 7.95 13.78
N ASP A 140 3.57 7.81 12.61
CA ASP A 140 3.07 6.56 12.09
C ASP A 140 3.67 6.28 10.71
N LEU A 141 4.44 5.20 10.60
CA LEU A 141 4.92 4.65 9.34
C LEU A 141 3.96 3.53 8.92
N ILE A 142 3.24 3.70 7.82
CA ILE A 142 2.29 2.71 7.30
C ILE A 142 2.79 2.23 5.94
N PHE A 143 3.18 0.97 5.86
CA PHE A 143 3.68 0.36 4.65
C PHE A 143 2.58 -0.43 3.95
N VAL A 144 2.45 -0.26 2.64
CA VAL A 144 1.54 -1.06 1.83
C VAL A 144 2.27 -2.31 1.37
N GLY A 145 1.99 -3.42 2.05
CA GLY A 145 2.48 -4.74 1.74
C GLY A 145 1.76 -5.38 0.55
N SER A 146 1.53 -6.67 0.64
CA SER A 146 0.70 -7.48 -0.26
C SER A 146 0.46 -8.84 0.38
N ASP A 147 -0.66 -9.47 0.08
CA ASP A 147 -0.92 -10.86 0.44
C ASP A 147 0.06 -11.84 -0.24
N VAL A 148 0.67 -11.41 -1.36
CA VAL A 148 1.74 -12.18 -2.03
C VAL A 148 2.97 -12.36 -1.12
N SER A 149 3.24 -11.44 -0.19
CA SER A 149 4.31 -11.63 0.79
C SER A 149 4.04 -12.77 1.78
N LEU A 150 2.78 -13.11 1.97
CA LEU A 150 2.33 -14.18 2.87
C LEU A 150 2.06 -15.49 2.13
N ARG A 151 1.59 -15.40 0.89
CA ARG A 151 1.22 -16.52 0.01
C ARG A 151 1.74 -16.24 -1.40
N GLN A 152 2.92 -16.77 -1.70
CA GLN A 152 3.57 -16.55 -3.00
C GLN A 152 2.72 -17.08 -4.16
N ARG A 153 2.79 -16.39 -5.30
CA ARG A 153 2.06 -16.77 -6.52
C ARG A 153 3.03 -16.94 -7.69
N PRO A 154 2.80 -17.93 -8.57
CA PRO A 154 3.52 -18.04 -9.84
C PRO A 154 3.48 -16.71 -10.62
N HIS A 155 4.49 -16.43 -11.41
CA HIS A 155 4.68 -15.21 -12.21
C HIS A 155 4.84 -13.90 -11.42
N MET A 156 4.92 -13.96 -10.10
CA MET A 156 5.13 -12.78 -9.23
C MET A 156 6.40 -12.90 -8.38
N GLY A 157 7.39 -13.68 -8.79
CA GLY A 157 8.53 -14.01 -7.94
C GLY A 157 9.35 -12.79 -7.51
N ALA A 158 9.67 -11.85 -8.41
CA ALA A 158 10.41 -10.63 -8.08
C ALA A 158 9.59 -9.71 -7.15
N TYR A 159 8.31 -9.48 -7.48
CA TYR A 159 7.40 -8.71 -6.65
C TYR A 159 7.20 -9.35 -5.26
N GLY A 160 6.97 -10.66 -5.23
CA GLY A 160 6.81 -11.43 -3.99
C GLY A 160 8.05 -11.37 -3.09
N ALA A 161 9.24 -11.50 -3.67
CA ALA A 161 10.51 -11.37 -2.95
C ALA A 161 10.66 -9.98 -2.35
N ALA A 162 10.38 -8.91 -3.12
CA ALA A 162 10.44 -7.53 -2.64
C ALA A 162 9.44 -7.27 -1.50
N LYS A 163 8.20 -7.77 -1.62
CA LYS A 163 7.17 -7.62 -0.58
C LYS A 163 7.44 -8.47 0.67
N ALA A 164 8.05 -9.65 0.53
CA ALA A 164 8.51 -10.44 1.67
C ALA A 164 9.67 -9.75 2.42
N ALA A 165 10.64 -9.18 1.70
CA ALA A 165 11.70 -8.39 2.28
C ALA A 165 11.17 -7.12 2.97
N LEU A 166 10.14 -6.48 2.41
CA LEU A 166 9.45 -5.35 3.04
C LEU A 166 8.86 -5.74 4.41
N VAL A 167 8.22 -6.91 4.51
CA VAL A 167 7.70 -7.42 5.80
C VAL A 167 8.82 -7.55 6.83
N ALA A 168 9.95 -8.16 6.46
CA ALA A 168 11.10 -8.29 7.36
C ALA A 168 11.63 -6.93 7.81
N MET A 169 11.76 -5.96 6.90
CA MET A 169 12.18 -4.59 7.22
C MET A 169 11.20 -3.92 8.21
N VAL A 170 9.89 -4.01 7.96
CA VAL A 170 8.88 -3.40 8.84
C VAL A 170 8.89 -4.04 10.22
N THR A 171 9.07 -5.37 10.29
CA THR A 171 9.19 -6.07 11.59
C THR A 171 10.42 -5.58 12.37
N ASN A 172 11.55 -5.30 11.71
CA ASN A 172 12.70 -4.69 12.37
C ASN A 172 12.36 -3.26 12.85
N PHE A 173 11.70 -2.43 12.05
CA PHE A 173 11.24 -1.11 12.52
C PHE A 173 10.33 -1.23 13.75
N GLN A 174 9.43 -2.20 13.81
CA GLN A 174 8.59 -2.43 14.98
C GLN A 174 9.40 -2.66 16.26
N MET A 175 10.49 -3.42 16.16
CA MET A 175 11.38 -3.68 17.29
C MET A 175 12.29 -2.49 17.64
N GLU A 176 12.89 -1.86 16.64
CA GLU A 176 13.87 -0.78 16.84
C GLU A 176 13.22 0.53 17.31
N LEU A 177 11.95 0.73 16.99
CA LEU A 177 11.18 1.94 17.35
C LEU A 177 10.46 1.82 18.71
N GLU A 178 10.55 0.69 19.40
CA GLU A 178 9.99 0.54 20.74
C GLU A 178 10.46 1.66 21.69
N GLY A 179 9.52 2.29 22.38
CA GLY A 179 9.80 3.39 23.31
C GLY A 179 10.11 4.75 22.68
N THR A 180 10.22 4.84 21.34
CA THR A 180 10.47 6.12 20.63
C THR A 180 9.24 6.96 20.42
N GLY A 181 8.06 6.37 20.57
CA GLY A 181 6.78 7.00 20.23
C GLY A 181 6.39 6.91 18.76
N VAL A 182 7.24 6.36 17.90
CA VAL A 182 6.94 6.09 16.48
C VAL A 182 6.42 4.67 16.33
N ARG A 183 5.38 4.48 15.51
CA ARG A 183 4.79 3.17 15.23
C ARG A 183 5.03 2.78 13.77
N ALA A 184 5.34 1.52 13.52
CA ALA A 184 5.48 0.99 12.16
C ALA A 184 4.45 -0.10 11.91
N SER A 185 3.61 0.08 10.92
CA SER A 185 2.49 -0.82 10.55
C SER A 185 2.63 -1.29 9.12
N ILE A 186 2.17 -2.49 8.82
CA ILE A 186 2.04 -2.97 7.45
C ILE A 186 0.62 -3.44 7.18
N VAL A 187 0.05 -2.97 6.05
CA VAL A 187 -1.26 -3.39 5.55
C VAL A 187 -1.02 -4.25 4.31
N HIS A 188 -1.58 -5.46 4.30
CA HIS A 188 -1.46 -6.42 3.20
C HIS A 188 -2.76 -6.45 2.38
N PRO A 189 -2.82 -5.75 1.23
CA PRO A 189 -3.92 -5.89 0.30
C PRO A 189 -3.98 -7.31 -0.28
N GLY A 190 -5.18 -7.89 -0.28
CA GLY A 190 -5.55 -8.98 -1.16
C GLY A 190 -5.80 -8.49 -2.59
N PRO A 191 -6.32 -9.35 -3.49
CA PRO A 191 -6.65 -8.99 -4.85
C PRO A 191 -7.54 -7.73 -4.90
N THR A 192 -7.02 -6.65 -5.47
CA THR A 192 -7.65 -5.33 -5.47
C THR A 192 -7.73 -4.80 -6.90
N LYS A 193 -8.91 -4.29 -7.29
CA LYS A 193 -9.12 -3.68 -8.61
C LYS A 193 -8.46 -2.30 -8.64
N THR A 194 -7.27 -2.22 -9.24
CA THR A 194 -6.51 -0.98 -9.45
C THR A 194 -5.91 -0.96 -10.85
N SER A 195 -5.34 0.16 -11.26
CA SER A 195 -4.61 0.23 -12.54
C SER A 195 -3.34 -0.66 -12.55
N MET A 196 -2.81 -1.00 -11.38
CA MET A 196 -1.66 -1.91 -11.25
C MET A 196 -2.04 -3.32 -11.74
N GLY A 197 -1.29 -3.86 -12.66
CA GLY A 197 -1.53 -5.17 -13.26
C GLY A 197 -2.57 -5.17 -14.39
N TRP A 198 -3.64 -4.37 -14.30
CA TRP A 198 -4.69 -4.33 -15.34
C TRP A 198 -4.31 -3.52 -16.59
N SER A 199 -3.24 -2.73 -16.51
CA SER A 199 -2.67 -2.02 -17.67
C SER A 199 -1.67 -2.86 -18.47
N LEU A 200 -1.37 -4.07 -18.02
CA LEU A 200 -0.45 -4.98 -18.71
C LEU A 200 -1.14 -5.71 -19.86
N PRO A 201 -0.40 -6.05 -20.93
CA PRO A 201 -0.93 -6.84 -22.03
C PRO A 201 -1.50 -8.18 -21.55
N ALA A 202 -2.60 -8.62 -22.18
CA ALA A 202 -3.27 -9.88 -21.83
C ALA A 202 -2.33 -11.10 -21.94
N GLU A 203 -1.35 -11.04 -22.86
CA GLU A 203 -0.35 -12.10 -23.05
C GLU A 203 0.56 -12.28 -21.82
N LYS A 204 0.74 -11.25 -20.99
CA LYS A 204 1.53 -11.33 -19.76
C LYS A 204 0.67 -11.77 -18.55
N ILE A 205 -0.58 -11.37 -18.52
CA ILE A 205 -1.48 -11.65 -17.39
C ILE A 205 -2.15 -13.02 -17.55
N GLY A 206 -2.55 -13.41 -18.76
CA GLY A 206 -3.28 -14.64 -19.04
C GLY A 206 -2.61 -15.89 -18.45
N PRO A 207 -1.33 -16.17 -18.77
CA PRO A 207 -0.63 -17.32 -18.20
C PRO A 207 -0.55 -17.33 -16.68
N ALA A 208 -0.43 -16.14 -16.06
CA ALA A 208 -0.41 -16.03 -14.61
C ALA A 208 -1.77 -16.39 -13.99
N LEU A 209 -2.87 -15.92 -14.58
CA LEU A 209 -4.22 -16.23 -14.12
C LEU A 209 -4.56 -17.72 -14.29
N GLU A 210 -4.13 -18.34 -15.38
CA GLU A 210 -4.29 -19.78 -15.62
C GLU A 210 -3.55 -20.59 -14.56
N ASP A 211 -2.28 -20.26 -14.28
CA ASP A 211 -1.50 -20.94 -13.25
C ASP A 211 -2.08 -20.71 -11.84
N TRP A 212 -2.59 -19.52 -11.56
CA TRP A 212 -3.24 -19.23 -10.28
C TRP A 212 -4.53 -20.03 -10.10
N ALA A 213 -5.33 -20.16 -11.14
CA ALA A 213 -6.52 -21.02 -11.11
C ALA A 213 -6.14 -22.49 -10.91
N LYS A 214 -5.17 -22.98 -11.70
CA LYS A 214 -4.66 -24.37 -11.63
C LYS A 214 -4.12 -24.75 -10.25
N TRP A 215 -3.42 -23.83 -9.58
CA TRP A 215 -2.80 -24.08 -8.28
C TRP A 215 -3.62 -23.59 -7.09
N GLY A 216 -4.89 -23.23 -7.29
CA GLY A 216 -5.79 -22.80 -6.22
C GLY A 216 -5.42 -21.46 -5.57
N GLN A 217 -4.68 -20.61 -6.30
CA GLN A 217 -4.29 -19.29 -5.85
C GLN A 217 -5.36 -18.22 -6.14
N ALA A 218 -6.23 -18.47 -7.11
CA ALA A 218 -7.43 -17.67 -7.39
C ALA A 218 -8.62 -18.34 -6.68
N ARG A 219 -9.14 -17.70 -5.62
CA ARG A 219 -10.24 -18.26 -4.81
C ARG A 219 -11.62 -17.98 -5.39
N HIS A 220 -11.78 -16.84 -6.05
CA HIS A 220 -12.97 -16.32 -6.72
C HIS A 220 -12.61 -15.10 -7.55
N ASP A 221 -13.53 -14.60 -8.35
CA ASP A 221 -13.37 -13.48 -9.28
C ASP A 221 -13.71 -12.11 -8.70
N TYR A 222 -14.07 -12.03 -7.42
CA TYR A 222 -14.31 -10.76 -6.73
C TYR A 222 -13.02 -10.14 -6.23
N PHE A 223 -12.92 -8.82 -6.40
CA PHE A 223 -11.76 -7.99 -6.02
C PHE A 223 -12.19 -6.89 -5.06
N LEU A 224 -11.32 -6.55 -4.12
CA LEU A 224 -11.48 -5.35 -3.30
C LEU A 224 -11.47 -4.09 -4.18
N ARG A 225 -12.12 -3.05 -3.71
CA ARG A 225 -11.99 -1.70 -4.26
C ARG A 225 -10.83 -0.99 -3.56
N ALA A 226 -10.18 -0.05 -4.24
CA ALA A 226 -9.14 0.79 -3.64
C ALA A 226 -9.64 1.52 -2.37
N ALA A 227 -10.91 1.95 -2.35
CA ALA A 227 -11.53 2.58 -1.19
C ALA A 227 -11.63 1.66 0.05
N ASP A 228 -11.70 0.34 -0.13
CA ASP A 228 -11.72 -0.59 1.00
C ASP A 228 -10.38 -0.61 1.70
N LEU A 229 -9.29 -0.59 0.93
CA LEU A 229 -7.92 -0.47 1.44
C LEU A 229 -7.64 0.91 2.05
N ALA A 230 -8.16 1.97 1.43
CA ALA A 230 -8.03 3.33 1.95
C ALA A 230 -8.60 3.44 3.37
N ARG A 231 -9.81 2.90 3.60
CA ARG A 231 -10.41 2.84 4.94
C ARG A 231 -9.57 2.04 5.93
N ALA A 232 -9.01 0.89 5.51
CA ALA A 232 -8.15 0.08 6.35
C ALA A 232 -6.86 0.83 6.76
N ILE A 233 -6.21 1.50 5.80
CA ILE A 233 -5.00 2.31 6.05
C ILE A 233 -5.32 3.50 6.96
N THR A 234 -6.43 4.18 6.73
CA THR A 234 -6.87 5.31 7.56
C THR A 234 -7.21 4.84 8.98
N PHE A 235 -7.86 3.68 9.13
CA PHE A 235 -8.11 3.08 10.45
C PHE A 235 -6.81 2.82 11.23
N VAL A 236 -5.76 2.35 10.55
CA VAL A 236 -4.43 2.20 11.16
C VAL A 236 -3.89 3.55 11.63
N ALA A 237 -3.98 4.61 10.81
CA ALA A 237 -3.52 5.95 11.15
C ALA A 237 -4.31 6.58 12.31
N GLU A 238 -5.61 6.29 12.43
CA GLU A 238 -6.50 6.79 13.48
C GLU A 238 -6.39 6.02 14.80
N THR A 239 -5.65 4.90 14.83
CA THR A 239 -5.53 4.06 16.05
C THR A 239 -5.03 4.90 17.24
N PRO A 240 -5.76 4.96 18.35
CA PRO A 240 -5.38 5.76 19.51
C PRO A 240 -4.02 5.37 20.08
N ARG A 241 -3.39 6.31 20.77
CA ARG A 241 -2.12 6.06 21.47
C ARG A 241 -2.29 5.03 22.58
N GLY A 242 -1.31 4.18 22.76
CA GLY A 242 -1.33 3.08 23.73
C GLY A 242 -1.59 1.72 23.08
N GLY A 243 -2.04 1.72 21.83
CA GLY A 243 -2.09 0.54 20.97
C GLY A 243 -1.55 0.85 19.58
N PHE A 244 -1.22 -0.18 18.82
CA PHE A 244 -0.95 -0.04 17.38
C PHE A 244 -1.29 -1.34 16.64
N ILE A 245 -1.58 -1.21 15.37
CA ILE A 245 -1.86 -2.34 14.50
C ILE A 245 -0.57 -2.68 13.77
N ALA A 246 0.12 -3.73 14.23
CA ALA A 246 1.40 -4.13 13.65
C ALA A 246 1.24 -4.65 12.22
N ASN A 247 0.24 -5.52 12.01
CA ASN A 247 -0.08 -6.15 10.73
C ASN A 247 -1.59 -6.15 10.51
N MET A 248 -2.02 -5.85 9.29
CA MET A 248 -3.41 -5.96 8.87
C MET A 248 -3.49 -6.58 7.49
N GLU A 249 -4.21 -7.67 7.35
CA GLU A 249 -4.53 -8.29 6.06
C GLU A 249 -5.99 -8.02 5.72
N LEU A 250 -6.26 -7.52 4.51
CA LEU A 250 -7.62 -7.32 3.99
C LEU A 250 -7.79 -8.15 2.74
N GLN A 251 -8.69 -9.14 2.80
CA GLN A 251 -9.01 -10.04 1.69
C GLN A 251 -10.41 -9.78 1.15
N PRO A 252 -10.65 -9.99 -0.16
CA PRO A 252 -12.00 -9.94 -0.68
C PRO A 252 -12.82 -11.11 -0.13
N GLU A 253 -14.06 -10.81 0.26
CA GLU A 253 -15.05 -11.81 0.61
C GLU A 253 -15.59 -12.47 -0.66
N ALA A 254 -15.76 -13.79 -0.63
CA ALA A 254 -16.39 -14.49 -1.74
C ALA A 254 -17.85 -14.07 -1.88
N PRO A 255 -18.35 -13.79 -3.10
CA PRO A 255 -19.77 -13.55 -3.32
C PRO A 255 -20.62 -14.72 -2.83
N LEU A 256 -21.83 -14.42 -2.37
CA LEU A 256 -22.79 -15.48 -2.06
C LEU A 256 -23.08 -16.30 -3.32
N ALA A 257 -22.89 -17.62 -3.25
CA ALA A 257 -23.38 -18.52 -4.27
C ALA A 257 -24.91 -18.43 -4.33
N ASP A 258 -25.49 -18.35 -5.53
CA ASP A 258 -26.94 -18.48 -5.64
C ASP A 258 -27.38 -19.88 -5.18
N ASN A 259 -28.64 -20.01 -4.80
CA ASN A 259 -29.16 -21.27 -4.28
C ASN A 259 -29.10 -22.40 -5.33
N THR A 260 -29.11 -22.06 -6.60
CA THR A 260 -29.03 -23.00 -7.72
C THR A 260 -27.63 -23.61 -7.82
N GLN A 261 -26.58 -22.78 -7.70
CA GLN A 261 -25.19 -23.27 -7.68
C GLN A 261 -24.92 -24.13 -6.43
N ARG A 262 -25.42 -23.72 -5.26
CA ARG A 262 -25.27 -24.51 -4.01
C ARG A 262 -25.95 -25.88 -4.13
N GLN A 263 -27.11 -25.96 -4.76
CA GLN A 263 -27.80 -27.22 -4.99
C GLN A 263 -27.04 -28.11 -5.96
N LYS A 264 -26.49 -27.58 -7.05
CA LYS A 264 -25.68 -28.34 -8.00
C LYS A 264 -24.41 -28.90 -7.37
N LEU A 265 -23.69 -28.10 -6.57
CA LEU A 265 -22.52 -28.53 -5.83
C LEU A 265 -22.86 -29.64 -4.81
N ALA A 266 -23.99 -29.49 -4.10
CA ALA A 266 -24.47 -30.48 -3.12
C ALA A 266 -24.92 -31.79 -3.76
N LEU A 267 -25.42 -31.74 -5.00
CA LEU A 267 -25.85 -32.91 -5.76
C LEU A 267 -24.74 -33.57 -6.61
N GLY A 268 -23.54 -32.97 -6.64
CA GLY A 268 -22.42 -33.47 -7.44
C GLY A 268 -22.66 -33.41 -8.95
N GLU A 269 -23.59 -32.54 -9.41
CA GLU A 269 -24.00 -32.43 -10.82
C GLU A 269 -23.02 -31.56 -11.64
N GLU A 270 -22.09 -30.83 -11.03
CA GLU A 270 -20.98 -30.19 -11.72
C GLU A 270 -19.81 -31.17 -11.70
N GLY A 271 -19.61 -31.83 -12.82
CA GLY A 271 -18.46 -32.72 -13.03
C GLY A 271 -17.15 -31.97 -12.80
N MET A 272 -16.20 -32.61 -12.13
CA MET A 272 -14.83 -32.09 -12.05
C MET A 272 -14.34 -31.85 -13.49
N PRO A 273 -13.69 -30.71 -13.77
CA PRO A 273 -13.08 -30.51 -15.08
C PRO A 273 -12.05 -31.62 -15.27
N SER A 274 -12.20 -32.33 -16.39
CA SER A 274 -11.33 -33.43 -16.85
C SER A 274 -9.91 -32.95 -17.11
#